data_cd0e0662e44ea4ffc159b0f31c838c82
#
_entry.id   cd0e0662e44ea4ffc159b0f31c838c82
#
_cell.length_a   1.000
_cell.length_b   1.000
_cell.length_c   1.000
_cell.angle_alpha   90.00
_cell.angle_beta   90.00
_cell.angle_gamma   90.00
#
_symmetry.space_group_name_H-M   'P 1'
#
loop_
_entity.id
_entity.type
_entity.pdbx_description
1 polymer ?
#
loop_
_entity_poly.entity_id
_entity_poly.type
_entity_poly.pdbx_seq_one_letter_code
_entity_poly.pdbx_strand_id
1 'polypeptide(L)'
;MISREQAREFGLAQRNQLKRAGLQDIPKRRFDPLEVLRAACKDHVPKLLPVKFERMRESPFAFFRGAVEVMAADLGAQRYTRIEVQLCGDAHLKNFGFFATPGSDIVLDINDFDATTRGPWEWDVKRCATSIVLAGRVAGDSNAACKEAARIFLRDYSAWIERFTDMPSLEVARHRALRDYRDPFIRVALKQAERATPLSNLKKLTRRPGRHGYRFISERNLIWEVSGTERKSVLAALPSYRTTLAPDRQMIFDRYRPADVGFKVVGTGSVGTRDYVVLLFGRDLHDPLFLQIKEEPPCAYASYYKDRGAPRNQGQRVVQGQRAMQVFSDLLLGWCSISGRDYLVRQLSDHKSSIEPEELNGGRLAEYSRVCAELLAKGHARSGEPVALASYLGRSGKAVRALLQFAVKYADQTESDYEAFQKALRRGFAKKALKSAGRKANHTPRERSSRPRPSSQLVPEESVPSSETDTAKAAESGS
;
A
#
# COMPACT_ATOMS: atom_id res chain seq x y z
N MET A 1 -4.28 -11.98 -25.01
CA MET A 1 -5.27 -10.91 -24.67
C MET A 1 -6.66 -11.49 -24.91
N ILE A 2 -7.61 -11.24 -24.02
CA ILE A 2 -9.02 -11.59 -24.23
C ILE A 2 -9.66 -10.50 -25.11
N SER A 3 -10.61 -10.86 -25.97
CA SER A 3 -11.36 -9.88 -26.78
C SER A 3 -12.32 -9.07 -25.88
N ARG A 4 -12.80 -7.92 -26.39
CA ARG A 4 -13.79 -7.09 -25.69
C ARG A 4 -15.08 -7.90 -25.39
N GLU A 5 -15.50 -8.77 -26.30
CA GLU A 5 -16.67 -9.63 -26.11
C GLU A 5 -16.42 -10.69 -25.04
N GLN A 6 -15.28 -11.36 -25.07
CA GLN A 6 -14.88 -12.32 -24.01
C GLN A 6 -14.82 -11.66 -22.63
N ALA A 7 -14.29 -10.42 -22.55
CA ALA A 7 -14.27 -9.66 -21.30
C ALA A 7 -15.69 -9.34 -20.79
N ARG A 8 -16.58 -8.97 -21.70
CA ARG A 8 -18.01 -8.73 -21.40
C ARG A 8 -18.70 -9.98 -20.89
N GLU A 9 -18.56 -11.09 -21.59
CA GLU A 9 -19.13 -12.39 -21.20
C GLU A 9 -18.61 -12.83 -19.83
N PHE A 10 -17.31 -12.72 -19.61
CA PHE A 10 -16.70 -13.01 -18.32
C PHE A 10 -17.30 -12.16 -17.19
N GLY A 11 -17.44 -10.84 -17.39
CA GLY A 11 -18.06 -9.95 -16.42
C GLY A 11 -19.52 -10.29 -16.12
N LEU A 12 -20.29 -10.65 -17.14
CA LEU A 12 -21.66 -11.11 -16.97
C LEU A 12 -21.75 -12.45 -16.22
N ALA A 13 -20.88 -13.39 -16.54
CA ALA A 13 -20.81 -14.70 -15.87
C ALA A 13 -20.50 -14.56 -14.36
N GLN A 14 -19.73 -13.55 -13.95
CA GLN A 14 -19.47 -13.31 -12.53
C GLN A 14 -20.75 -12.99 -11.72
N ARG A 15 -21.84 -12.54 -12.35
CA ARG A 15 -23.15 -12.36 -11.69
C ARG A 15 -23.79 -13.67 -11.24
N ASN A 16 -23.41 -14.80 -11.85
CA ASN A 16 -23.85 -16.13 -11.39
C ASN A 16 -23.06 -16.57 -10.16
N GLN A 17 -21.78 -16.19 -10.09
CA GLN A 17 -20.92 -16.50 -8.94
C GLN A 17 -21.28 -15.66 -7.72
N LEU A 18 -21.45 -14.35 -7.91
CA LEU A 18 -21.90 -13.40 -6.90
C LEU A 18 -22.95 -12.47 -7.51
N LYS A 19 -24.23 -12.69 -7.16
CA LYS A 19 -25.29 -11.75 -7.55
C LYS A 19 -24.96 -10.37 -7.00
N ARG A 20 -25.23 -9.30 -7.75
CA ARG A 20 -24.95 -7.92 -7.34
C ARG A 20 -25.58 -7.56 -5.97
N ALA A 21 -26.75 -8.11 -5.65
CA ALA A 21 -27.34 -7.98 -4.33
C ALA A 21 -26.49 -8.57 -3.20
N GLY A 22 -25.74 -9.64 -3.45
CA GLY A 22 -24.85 -10.26 -2.47
C GLY A 22 -23.61 -9.43 -2.12
N LEU A 23 -23.33 -8.33 -2.84
CA LEU A 23 -22.27 -7.39 -2.46
C LEU A 23 -22.53 -6.72 -1.10
N GLN A 24 -23.81 -6.67 -0.63
CA GLN A 24 -24.17 -6.12 0.67
C GLN A 24 -23.91 -7.06 1.86
N ASP A 25 -23.61 -8.34 1.60
CA ASP A 25 -23.58 -9.36 2.63
C ASP A 25 -22.35 -9.18 3.53
N ILE A 26 -22.59 -9.27 4.83
CA ILE A 26 -21.56 -9.35 5.87
C ILE A 26 -21.77 -10.69 6.57
N PRO A 27 -20.87 -11.65 6.42
CA PRO A 27 -21.03 -12.96 7.04
C PRO A 27 -20.92 -12.85 8.56
N LYS A 28 -21.61 -13.74 9.26
CA LYS A 28 -21.43 -13.87 10.71
C LYS A 28 -19.99 -14.25 11.01
N ARG A 29 -19.30 -13.41 11.76
CA ARG A 29 -17.91 -13.66 12.17
C ARG A 29 -17.78 -14.94 12.99
N ARG A 30 -16.69 -15.68 12.70
CA ARG A 30 -16.27 -16.87 13.46
C ARG A 30 -14.94 -16.63 14.19
N PHE A 31 -14.50 -15.39 14.27
CA PHE A 31 -13.25 -14.97 14.90
C PHE A 31 -13.47 -13.72 15.76
N ASP A 32 -12.59 -13.52 16.74
CA ASP A 32 -12.52 -12.28 17.52
C ASP A 32 -11.67 -11.24 16.79
N PRO A 33 -12.19 -10.06 16.43
CA PRO A 33 -11.46 -9.01 15.76
C PRO A 33 -10.23 -8.53 16.55
N LEU A 34 -10.30 -8.57 17.90
CA LEU A 34 -9.18 -8.19 18.75
C LEU A 34 -8.04 -9.22 18.72
N GLU A 35 -8.35 -10.50 18.54
CA GLU A 35 -7.34 -11.54 18.36
C GLU A 35 -6.65 -11.42 17.00
N VAL A 36 -7.39 -11.09 15.92
CA VAL A 36 -6.82 -10.79 14.60
C VAL A 36 -5.86 -9.61 14.71
N LEU A 37 -6.29 -8.50 15.33
CA LEU A 37 -5.44 -7.33 15.56
C LEU A 37 -4.20 -7.67 16.39
N ARG A 38 -4.35 -8.47 17.44
CA ARG A 38 -3.23 -8.91 18.28
C ARG A 38 -2.25 -9.78 17.50
N ALA A 39 -2.75 -10.67 16.65
CA ALA A 39 -1.92 -11.52 15.80
C ALA A 39 -1.10 -10.70 14.79
N ALA A 40 -1.69 -9.69 14.18
CA ALA A 40 -1.01 -8.77 13.27
C ALA A 40 0.14 -7.99 13.95
N CYS A 41 0.04 -7.75 15.26
CA CYS A 41 1.08 -7.03 16.00
C CYS A 41 2.29 -7.89 16.43
N LYS A 42 2.32 -9.21 16.14
CA LYS A 42 3.38 -10.10 16.67
C LYS A 42 4.80 -9.75 16.24
N ASP A 43 4.98 -9.24 15.03
CA ASP A 43 6.29 -8.91 14.47
C ASP A 43 6.60 -7.40 14.55
N HIS A 44 5.71 -6.63 15.15
CA HIS A 44 5.91 -5.19 15.36
C HIS A 44 6.99 -4.89 16.40
N VAL A 45 7.59 -3.71 16.28
CA VAL A 45 8.53 -3.16 17.26
C VAL A 45 7.76 -2.89 18.56
N PRO A 46 8.07 -3.58 19.69
CA PRO A 46 7.24 -3.48 20.89
C PRO A 46 7.06 -2.04 21.41
N LYS A 47 8.11 -1.23 21.35
CA LYS A 47 8.09 0.19 21.80
C LYS A 47 7.08 1.06 21.03
N LEU A 48 6.67 0.66 19.82
CA LEU A 48 5.70 1.39 18.97
C LEU A 48 4.24 1.00 19.23
N LEU A 49 3.97 -0.17 19.82
CA LEU A 49 2.59 -0.64 20.04
C LEU A 49 1.74 0.31 20.90
N PRO A 50 2.26 0.91 21.99
CA PRO A 50 1.50 1.91 22.73
C PRO A 50 1.09 3.10 21.85
N VAL A 51 1.99 3.58 21.00
CA VAL A 51 1.72 4.69 20.07
C VAL A 51 0.66 4.29 19.03
N LYS A 52 0.75 3.06 18.48
CA LYS A 52 -0.27 2.51 17.56
C LYS A 52 -1.65 2.52 18.20
N PHE A 53 -1.77 1.92 19.38
CA PHE A 53 -3.07 1.79 20.04
C PHE A 53 -3.63 3.13 20.51
N GLU A 54 -2.80 4.06 20.93
CA GLU A 54 -3.23 5.42 21.28
C GLU A 54 -3.82 6.13 20.08
N ARG A 55 -3.17 6.09 18.92
CA ARG A 55 -3.71 6.66 17.68
C ARG A 55 -4.98 5.97 17.21
N MET A 56 -5.06 4.64 17.33
CA MET A 56 -6.27 3.89 16.99
C MET A 56 -7.45 4.21 17.92
N ARG A 57 -7.17 4.69 19.14
CA ARG A 57 -8.18 5.06 20.14
C ARG A 57 -8.82 6.42 19.86
N GLU A 58 -8.28 7.24 19.00
CA GLU A 58 -8.75 8.60 18.72
C GLU A 58 -10.18 8.62 18.16
N SER A 59 -10.51 7.71 17.25
CA SER A 59 -11.83 7.63 16.63
C SER A 59 -12.12 6.27 16.00
N PRO A 60 -13.38 5.93 15.67
CA PRO A 60 -13.71 4.75 14.86
C PRO A 60 -13.01 4.74 13.50
N PHE A 61 -12.84 5.89 12.86
CA PHE A 61 -12.11 6.01 11.61
C PHE A 61 -10.59 5.73 11.80
N ALA A 62 -9.99 6.23 12.88
CA ALA A 62 -8.60 5.93 13.21
C ALA A 62 -8.39 4.44 13.55
N PHE A 63 -9.34 3.81 14.26
CA PHE A 63 -9.36 2.37 14.48
C PHE A 63 -9.43 1.58 13.18
N PHE A 64 -10.36 1.95 12.29
CA PHE A 64 -10.53 1.32 10.97
C PHE A 64 -9.23 1.32 10.16
N ARG A 65 -8.50 2.45 10.14
CA ARG A 65 -7.20 2.59 9.47
C ARG A 65 -6.10 1.72 10.07
N GLY A 66 -6.12 1.53 11.38
CA GLY A 66 -5.11 0.74 12.10
C GLY A 66 -5.40 -0.77 12.14
N ALA A 67 -6.57 -1.21 11.63
CA ALA A 67 -7.09 -2.58 11.74
C ALA A 67 -7.49 -3.14 10.36
N VAL A 68 -6.66 -2.94 9.33
CA VAL A 68 -6.92 -3.45 7.98
C VAL A 68 -7.07 -4.96 7.95
N GLU A 69 -6.37 -5.68 8.81
CA GLU A 69 -6.39 -7.14 8.92
C GLU A 69 -7.76 -7.68 9.36
N VAL A 70 -8.50 -6.90 10.16
CA VAL A 70 -9.87 -7.28 10.58
C VAL A 70 -10.80 -7.28 9.38
N MET A 71 -10.77 -6.22 8.56
CA MET A 71 -11.57 -6.16 7.34
C MET A 71 -11.12 -7.18 6.30
N ALA A 72 -9.83 -7.44 6.19
CA ALA A 72 -9.30 -8.47 5.30
C ALA A 72 -9.83 -9.87 5.67
N ALA A 73 -9.91 -10.18 6.97
CA ALA A 73 -10.50 -11.42 7.47
C ALA A 73 -12.00 -11.52 7.14
N ASP A 74 -12.75 -10.45 7.32
CA ASP A 74 -14.18 -10.40 6.99
C ASP A 74 -14.43 -10.54 5.48
N LEU A 75 -13.64 -9.85 4.65
CA LEU A 75 -13.75 -9.91 3.19
C LEU A 75 -13.33 -11.29 2.66
N GLY A 76 -12.30 -11.91 3.22
CA GLY A 76 -11.87 -13.25 2.86
C GLY A 76 -12.89 -14.34 3.22
N ALA A 77 -13.76 -14.09 4.20
CA ALA A 77 -14.85 -14.99 4.59
C ALA A 77 -16.11 -14.83 3.71
N GLN A 78 -16.15 -13.83 2.83
CA GLN A 78 -17.27 -13.56 1.93
C GLN A 78 -17.12 -14.28 0.59
N ARG A 79 -18.23 -14.40 -0.15
CA ARG A 79 -18.17 -14.68 -1.58
C ARG A 79 -17.70 -13.41 -2.31
N TYR A 80 -16.84 -13.57 -3.29
CA TYR A 80 -16.29 -12.49 -4.08
C TYR A 80 -16.29 -12.84 -5.57
N THR A 81 -16.16 -11.81 -6.44
CA THR A 81 -16.01 -12.00 -7.88
C THR A 81 -14.58 -12.44 -8.20
N ARG A 82 -14.38 -13.00 -9.41
CA ARG A 82 -13.04 -13.27 -9.96
C ARG A 82 -12.56 -12.17 -10.90
N ILE A 83 -13.16 -10.98 -10.81
CA ILE A 83 -12.68 -9.81 -11.54
C ILE A 83 -11.54 -9.22 -10.72
N GLU A 84 -10.32 -9.58 -11.11
CA GLU A 84 -9.10 -9.18 -10.42
C GLU A 84 -8.56 -7.87 -10.93
N VAL A 85 -8.16 -7.01 -9.99
CA VAL A 85 -7.43 -5.78 -10.23
C VAL A 85 -6.21 -5.72 -9.31
N GLN A 86 -5.33 -4.76 -9.52
CA GLN A 86 -4.40 -4.38 -8.45
C GLN A 86 -5.18 -3.59 -7.40
N LEU A 87 -5.23 -4.10 -6.18
CA LEU A 87 -5.77 -3.38 -5.04
C LEU A 87 -4.68 -2.47 -4.45
N CYS A 88 -5.03 -1.28 -3.98
CA CYS A 88 -4.15 -0.59 -3.03
C CYS A 88 -4.21 -1.26 -1.64
N GLY A 89 -5.30 -1.98 -1.37
CA GLY A 89 -5.50 -2.87 -0.23
C GLY A 89 -5.97 -2.15 1.04
N ASP A 90 -5.64 -0.87 1.20
CA ASP A 90 -6.11 -0.02 2.29
C ASP A 90 -6.75 1.26 1.76
N ALA A 91 -7.77 1.12 0.91
CA ALA A 91 -8.47 2.20 0.25
C ALA A 91 -9.33 3.02 1.21
N HIS A 92 -8.72 3.79 2.10
CA HIS A 92 -9.43 4.75 2.95
C HIS A 92 -9.11 6.20 2.57
N LEU A 93 -9.95 7.16 2.95
CA LEU A 93 -9.86 8.56 2.51
C LEU A 93 -8.48 9.22 2.75
N LYS A 94 -7.77 8.85 3.81
CA LYS A 94 -6.42 9.38 4.08
C LYS A 94 -5.31 8.81 3.18
N ASN A 95 -5.61 7.78 2.40
CA ASN A 95 -4.67 7.18 1.44
C ASN A 95 -4.76 7.80 0.04
N PHE A 96 -5.55 8.87 -0.11
CA PHE A 96 -5.52 9.75 -1.26
C PHE A 96 -4.86 11.07 -0.83
N GLY A 97 -3.85 11.51 -1.55
CA GLY A 97 -3.09 12.69 -1.14
C GLY A 97 -2.23 13.24 -2.26
N PHE A 98 -1.65 14.40 -1.99
CA PHE A 98 -0.76 15.09 -2.90
C PHE A 98 0.67 14.57 -2.78
N PHE A 99 1.37 14.53 -3.90
CA PHE A 99 2.81 14.28 -3.98
C PHE A 99 3.37 14.84 -5.30
N ALA A 100 4.70 15.06 -5.35
CA ALA A 100 5.37 15.52 -6.56
C ALA A 100 5.52 14.37 -7.58
N THR A 101 5.29 14.70 -8.85
CA THR A 101 5.65 13.84 -9.98
C THR A 101 7.14 13.98 -10.32
N PRO A 102 7.71 13.07 -11.14
CA PRO A 102 9.05 13.24 -11.69
C PRO A 102 9.27 14.55 -12.47
N GLY A 103 8.20 15.16 -12.99
CA GLY A 103 8.24 16.46 -13.68
C GLY A 103 8.02 17.66 -12.77
N SER A 104 8.05 17.49 -11.46
CA SER A 104 7.82 18.53 -10.44
C SER A 104 6.38 19.08 -10.35
N ASP A 105 5.43 18.53 -11.11
CA ASP A 105 4.02 18.80 -10.89
C ASP A 105 3.55 18.16 -9.60
N ILE A 106 2.63 18.79 -8.86
CA ILE A 106 1.98 18.19 -7.71
C ILE A 106 0.64 17.61 -8.15
N VAL A 107 0.46 16.30 -7.90
CA VAL A 107 -0.76 15.58 -8.27
C VAL A 107 -1.43 14.96 -7.04
N LEU A 108 -2.75 14.82 -7.12
CA LEU A 108 -3.54 14.06 -6.16
C LEU A 108 -3.75 12.65 -6.69
N ASP A 109 -3.29 11.64 -5.95
CA ASP A 109 -3.48 10.23 -6.29
C ASP A 109 -3.46 9.35 -5.02
N ILE A 110 -3.65 8.03 -5.17
CA ILE A 110 -3.45 7.06 -4.08
C ILE A 110 -1.97 7.07 -3.71
N ASN A 111 -1.65 7.17 -2.43
CA ASN A 111 -0.28 7.41 -1.96
C ASN A 111 0.24 6.40 -0.92
N ASP A 112 -0.54 5.39 -0.56
CA ASP A 112 -0.12 4.29 0.32
C ASP A 112 -0.54 2.93 -0.25
N PHE A 113 0.43 2.02 -0.32
CA PHE A 113 0.32 0.71 -0.98
C PHE A 113 0.84 -0.45 -0.11
N ASP A 114 0.99 -0.26 1.20
CA ASP A 114 1.52 -1.29 2.10
C ASP A 114 0.72 -2.60 2.03
N ALA A 115 -0.60 -2.50 1.91
CA ALA A 115 -1.51 -3.64 1.82
C ALA A 115 -1.83 -4.08 0.37
N THR A 116 -1.12 -3.53 -0.63
CA THR A 116 -1.40 -3.80 -2.06
C THR A 116 -1.26 -5.28 -2.40
N THR A 117 -2.12 -5.78 -3.27
CA THR A 117 -2.08 -7.14 -3.84
C THR A 117 -3.01 -7.21 -5.06
N ARG A 118 -2.87 -8.20 -5.91
CA ARG A 118 -3.96 -8.51 -6.84
C ARG A 118 -5.10 -9.17 -6.10
N GLY A 119 -6.34 -8.81 -6.46
CA GLY A 119 -7.49 -9.40 -5.79
C GLY A 119 -8.82 -8.87 -6.33
N PRO A 120 -9.94 -9.30 -5.74
CA PRO A 120 -11.29 -8.89 -6.14
C PRO A 120 -11.49 -7.39 -6.01
N TRP A 121 -11.89 -6.73 -7.10
CA TRP A 121 -12.07 -5.27 -7.18
C TRP A 121 -12.94 -4.68 -6.06
N GLU A 122 -13.96 -5.43 -5.65
CA GLU A 122 -14.92 -4.99 -4.64
C GLU A 122 -14.31 -4.81 -3.25
N TRP A 123 -13.15 -5.36 -2.95
CA TRP A 123 -12.51 -5.22 -1.65
C TRP A 123 -12.06 -3.78 -1.38
N ASP A 124 -11.38 -3.15 -2.32
CA ASP A 124 -11.01 -1.73 -2.22
C ASP A 124 -12.24 -0.82 -2.22
N VAL A 125 -13.23 -1.10 -3.07
CA VAL A 125 -14.46 -0.29 -3.14
C VAL A 125 -15.26 -0.35 -1.85
N LYS A 126 -15.40 -1.54 -1.26
CA LYS A 126 -16.04 -1.73 0.06
C LYS A 126 -15.30 -0.98 1.15
N ARG A 127 -13.95 -1.06 1.15
CA ARG A 127 -13.13 -0.38 2.13
C ARG A 127 -13.23 1.14 1.99
N CYS A 128 -13.17 1.67 0.79
CA CYS A 128 -13.29 3.11 0.54
C CYS A 128 -14.67 3.64 0.92
N ALA A 129 -15.74 2.98 0.46
CA ALA A 129 -17.11 3.40 0.78
C ALA A 129 -17.40 3.38 2.30
N THR A 130 -16.87 2.37 3.02
CA THR A 130 -16.97 2.31 4.49
C THR A 130 -16.20 3.46 5.15
N SER A 131 -15.00 3.76 4.65
CA SER A 131 -14.17 4.86 5.17
C SER A 131 -14.84 6.22 5.02
N ILE A 132 -15.62 6.43 3.96
CA ILE A 132 -16.40 7.65 3.73
C ILE A 132 -17.47 7.80 4.81
N VAL A 133 -18.23 6.73 5.10
CA VAL A 133 -19.26 6.77 6.16
C VAL A 133 -18.63 7.08 7.51
N LEU A 134 -17.54 6.40 7.87
CA LEU A 134 -16.86 6.59 9.15
C LEU A 134 -16.26 8.01 9.28
N ALA A 135 -15.63 8.52 8.21
CA ALA A 135 -15.05 9.87 8.21
C ALA A 135 -16.12 10.94 8.40
N GLY A 136 -17.25 10.85 7.67
CA GLY A 136 -18.35 11.79 7.83
C GLY A 136 -18.95 11.78 9.23
N ARG A 137 -19.11 10.59 9.84
CA ARG A 137 -19.58 10.48 11.25
C ARG A 137 -18.59 11.14 12.22
N VAL A 138 -17.29 10.97 12.03
CA VAL A 138 -16.24 11.60 12.85
C VAL A 138 -16.25 13.12 12.67
N ALA A 139 -16.47 13.60 11.44
CA ALA A 139 -16.58 15.03 11.13
C ALA A 139 -17.90 15.67 11.64
N GLY A 140 -18.83 14.88 12.19
CA GLY A 140 -20.11 15.36 12.72
C GLY A 140 -21.22 15.51 11.68
N ASP A 141 -21.05 14.97 10.48
CA ASP A 141 -22.10 14.95 9.46
C ASP A 141 -23.27 14.02 9.85
N SER A 142 -24.46 14.37 9.38
CA SER A 142 -25.64 13.52 9.57
C SER A 142 -25.47 12.17 8.84
N ASN A 143 -26.13 11.13 9.35
CA ASN A 143 -26.15 9.82 8.68
C ASN A 143 -26.65 9.90 7.22
N ALA A 144 -27.55 10.83 6.90
CA ALA A 144 -28.03 11.06 5.55
C ALA A 144 -26.91 11.63 4.66
N ALA A 145 -26.15 12.61 5.14
CA ALA A 145 -25.01 13.19 4.42
C ALA A 145 -23.89 12.16 4.20
N CYS A 146 -23.54 11.36 5.22
CA CYS A 146 -22.55 10.29 5.11
C CYS A 146 -22.96 9.24 4.05
N LYS A 147 -24.22 8.79 4.07
CA LYS A 147 -24.77 7.87 3.07
C LYS A 147 -24.75 8.46 1.67
N GLU A 148 -25.10 9.74 1.54
CA GLU A 148 -25.09 10.42 0.25
C GLU A 148 -23.66 10.54 -0.33
N ALA A 149 -22.68 10.90 0.48
CA ALA A 149 -21.27 10.96 0.05
C ALA A 149 -20.77 9.57 -0.39
N ALA A 150 -21.06 8.51 0.35
CA ALA A 150 -20.72 7.14 -0.04
C ALA A 150 -21.47 6.71 -1.33
N ARG A 151 -22.74 7.11 -1.50
CA ARG A 151 -23.51 6.86 -2.72
C ARG A 151 -22.90 7.58 -3.94
N ILE A 152 -22.48 8.81 -3.77
CA ILE A 152 -21.78 9.59 -4.80
C ILE A 152 -20.50 8.88 -5.22
N PHE A 153 -19.66 8.47 -4.27
CA PHE A 153 -18.45 7.69 -4.55
C PHE A 153 -18.75 6.44 -5.40
N LEU A 154 -19.70 5.63 -4.98
CA LEU A 154 -20.03 4.37 -5.63
C LEU A 154 -20.61 4.56 -7.05
N ARG A 155 -21.45 5.58 -7.23
CA ARG A 155 -22.02 5.95 -8.53
C ARG A 155 -20.93 6.44 -9.48
N ASP A 156 -20.09 7.36 -8.99
CA ASP A 156 -19.06 7.99 -9.81
C ASP A 156 -17.94 6.98 -10.13
N TYR A 157 -17.58 6.07 -9.21
CA TYR A 157 -16.71 4.94 -9.50
C TYR A 157 -17.24 4.07 -10.64
N SER A 158 -18.55 3.69 -10.58
CA SER A 158 -19.17 2.90 -11.64
C SER A 158 -19.20 3.63 -12.98
N ALA A 159 -19.47 4.94 -12.98
CA ALA A 159 -19.46 5.78 -14.17
C ALA A 159 -18.06 5.91 -14.78
N TRP A 160 -17.03 6.07 -13.96
CA TRP A 160 -15.64 6.13 -14.43
C TRP A 160 -15.18 4.79 -15.02
N ILE A 161 -15.50 3.65 -14.39
CA ILE A 161 -15.21 2.33 -14.96
C ILE A 161 -15.88 2.18 -16.34
N GLU A 162 -17.14 2.62 -16.50
CA GLU A 162 -17.81 2.58 -17.79
C GLU A 162 -17.10 3.46 -18.82
N ARG A 163 -16.70 4.68 -18.48
CA ARG A 163 -15.93 5.56 -19.38
C ARG A 163 -14.61 4.94 -19.84
N PHE A 164 -13.91 4.25 -18.92
CA PHE A 164 -12.65 3.58 -19.26
C PHE A 164 -12.83 2.39 -20.22
N THR A 165 -14.03 1.85 -20.39
CA THR A 165 -14.28 0.81 -21.42
C THR A 165 -14.15 1.34 -22.85
N ASP A 166 -14.37 2.63 -23.07
CA ASP A 166 -14.35 3.26 -24.40
C ASP A 166 -13.03 3.99 -24.68
N MET A 167 -12.14 4.07 -23.70
CA MET A 167 -10.82 4.66 -23.86
C MET A 167 -9.81 3.63 -24.38
N PRO A 168 -8.91 3.99 -25.31
CA PRO A 168 -7.74 3.19 -25.65
C PRO A 168 -6.89 2.88 -24.40
N SER A 169 -6.33 1.68 -24.29
CA SER A 169 -5.58 1.25 -23.12
C SER A 169 -4.44 2.20 -22.73
N LEU A 170 -3.79 2.83 -23.72
CA LEU A 170 -2.74 3.80 -23.48
C LEU A 170 -3.28 5.11 -22.88
N GLU A 171 -4.48 5.53 -23.25
CA GLU A 171 -5.15 6.69 -22.65
C GLU A 171 -5.57 6.40 -21.21
N VAL A 172 -6.13 5.23 -20.94
CA VAL A 172 -6.40 4.77 -19.56
C VAL A 172 -5.10 4.79 -18.74
N ALA A 173 -4.00 4.28 -19.31
CA ALA A 173 -2.71 4.25 -18.63
C ALA A 173 -2.17 5.65 -18.29
N ARG A 174 -2.51 6.67 -19.05
CA ARG A 174 -2.07 8.07 -18.89
C ARG A 174 -3.10 8.96 -18.20
N HIS A 175 -4.30 8.43 -17.90
CA HIS A 175 -5.38 9.24 -17.34
C HIS A 175 -4.97 9.87 -16.02
N ARG A 176 -5.07 11.19 -15.94
CA ARG A 176 -4.88 11.99 -14.73
C ARG A 176 -6.24 12.51 -14.30
N ALA A 177 -6.51 12.52 -13.02
CA ALA A 177 -7.64 13.27 -12.49
C ALA A 177 -7.33 14.77 -12.65
N LEU A 178 -7.68 15.30 -13.82
CA LEU A 178 -7.53 16.71 -14.15
C LEU A 178 -8.70 17.47 -13.49
N ARG A 179 -8.54 17.87 -12.24
CA ARG A 179 -9.41 18.87 -11.66
C ARG A 179 -8.64 20.17 -11.52
N ASP A 180 -9.27 21.21 -12.00
CA ASP A 180 -8.98 22.55 -11.56
C ASP A 180 -9.29 22.55 -10.05
N TYR A 181 -8.25 22.42 -9.22
CA TYR A 181 -8.37 22.36 -7.75
C TYR A 181 -8.90 23.69 -7.19
N ARG A 182 -10.10 24.11 -7.66
CA ARG A 182 -10.78 25.34 -7.25
C ARG A 182 -11.37 25.23 -5.85
N ASP A 183 -11.64 24.01 -5.40
CA ASP A 183 -12.18 23.82 -4.06
C ASP A 183 -11.19 24.34 -3.01
N PRO A 184 -11.62 25.29 -2.16
CA PRO A 184 -10.73 25.93 -1.19
C PRO A 184 -10.03 24.93 -0.25
N PHE A 185 -10.72 23.85 0.09
CA PHE A 185 -10.19 22.87 1.02
C PHE A 185 -9.12 21.94 0.37
N ILE A 186 -9.30 21.57 -0.89
CA ILE A 186 -8.28 20.82 -1.66
C ILE A 186 -7.05 21.73 -1.88
N ARG A 187 -7.26 23.05 -2.09
CA ARG A 187 -6.16 24.01 -2.21
C ARG A 187 -5.34 24.19 -0.95
N VAL A 188 -5.92 24.02 0.24
CA VAL A 188 -5.16 24.03 1.50
C VAL A 188 -4.16 22.86 1.52
N ALA A 189 -4.61 21.66 1.22
CA ALA A 189 -3.74 20.49 1.17
C ALA A 189 -2.68 20.61 0.05
N LEU A 190 -3.03 21.17 -1.12
CA LEU A 190 -2.07 21.47 -2.19
C LEU A 190 -0.97 22.44 -1.71
N LYS A 191 -1.33 23.54 -1.06
CA LYS A 191 -0.36 24.51 -0.49
C LYS A 191 0.54 23.87 0.57
N GLN A 192 0.02 22.93 1.36
CA GLN A 192 0.84 22.18 2.31
C GLN A 192 1.85 21.30 1.58
N ALA A 193 1.43 20.61 0.50
CA ALA A 193 2.33 19.84 -0.34
C ALA A 193 3.43 20.71 -0.96
N GLU A 194 3.12 21.87 -1.52
CA GLU A 194 4.08 22.82 -2.08
C GLU A 194 5.20 23.21 -1.10
N ARG A 195 4.88 23.29 0.20
CA ARG A 195 5.82 23.66 1.27
C ARG A 195 6.65 22.48 1.81
N ALA A 196 6.25 21.25 1.52
CA ALA A 196 6.89 20.05 2.04
C ALA A 196 8.12 19.65 1.20
N THR A 197 9.13 20.52 1.12
CA THR A 197 10.35 20.33 0.33
C THR A 197 11.44 19.56 1.11
N PRO A 198 12.44 18.94 0.43
CA PRO A 198 13.60 18.36 1.12
C PRO A 198 14.35 19.33 2.01
N LEU A 199 14.48 20.61 1.61
CA LEU A 199 15.10 21.65 2.43
C LEU A 199 14.29 21.98 3.68
N SER A 200 12.95 21.98 3.60
CA SER A 200 12.09 22.15 4.79
C SER A 200 12.25 20.97 5.76
N ASN A 201 12.39 19.74 5.25
CA ASN A 201 12.66 18.56 6.05
C ASN A 201 14.04 18.62 6.70
N LEU A 202 15.07 19.13 6.02
CA LEU A 202 16.41 19.32 6.59
C LEU A 202 16.35 20.22 7.82
N LYS A 203 15.65 21.34 7.77
CA LYS A 203 15.47 22.26 8.90
C LYS A 203 14.70 21.62 10.06
N LYS A 204 13.65 20.83 9.74
CA LYS A 204 12.73 20.23 10.72
C LYS A 204 13.30 19.00 11.40
N LEU A 205 14.00 18.14 10.66
CA LEU A 205 14.38 16.79 11.11
C LEU A 205 15.83 16.67 11.56
N THR A 206 16.66 17.70 11.31
CA THR A 206 18.10 17.62 11.56
C THR A 206 18.63 18.83 12.29
N ARG A 207 19.81 18.66 12.90
CA ARG A 207 20.66 19.73 13.42
C ARG A 207 22.07 19.59 12.88
N ARG A 208 22.83 20.66 12.86
CA ARG A 208 24.24 20.69 12.47
C ARG A 208 25.12 20.86 13.72
N PRO A 209 25.55 19.78 14.39
CA PRO A 209 26.42 19.89 15.54
C PRO A 209 27.87 20.16 15.09
N GLY A 210 28.30 21.42 15.11
CA GLY A 210 29.69 21.81 14.85
C GLY A 210 30.24 21.31 13.51
N ARG A 211 31.43 20.70 13.53
CA ARG A 211 32.15 20.20 12.34
C ARG A 211 31.65 18.84 11.82
N HIS A 212 30.75 18.17 12.54
CA HIS A 212 30.35 16.78 12.23
C HIS A 212 29.23 16.65 11.18
N GLY A 213 28.86 17.76 10.51
CA GLY A 213 27.79 17.76 9.51
C GLY A 213 26.39 17.63 10.12
N TYR A 214 25.39 17.38 9.26
CA TYR A 214 24.01 17.23 9.71
C TYR A 214 23.77 15.86 10.37
N ARG A 215 22.97 15.87 11.46
CA ARG A 215 22.49 14.67 12.17
C ARG A 215 21.01 14.81 12.45
N PHE A 216 20.28 13.68 12.43
CA PHE A 216 18.88 13.67 12.84
C PHE A 216 18.74 14.11 14.31
N ILE A 217 17.68 14.87 14.59
CA ILE A 217 17.27 15.14 15.96
C ILE A 217 16.65 13.87 16.55
N SER A 218 16.92 13.59 17.84
CA SER A 218 16.22 12.51 18.53
C SER A 218 14.98 13.06 19.22
N GLU A 219 13.80 12.75 18.69
CA GLU A 219 12.50 13.18 19.20
C GLU A 219 11.54 11.99 19.29
N ARG A 220 10.98 11.76 20.49
CA ARG A 220 10.26 10.53 20.86
C ARG A 220 9.17 10.10 19.87
N ASN A 221 8.42 11.03 19.30
CA ASN A 221 7.27 10.75 18.43
C ASN A 221 7.55 11.00 16.95
N LEU A 222 8.79 11.31 16.59
CA LEU A 222 9.15 11.70 15.23
C LEU A 222 10.32 10.89 14.68
N ILE A 223 11.51 10.97 15.31
CA ILE A 223 12.71 10.23 14.89
C ILE A 223 13.45 9.76 16.15
N TRP A 224 13.95 8.52 16.09
CA TRP A 224 14.83 7.95 17.11
C TRP A 224 16.24 7.76 16.55
N GLU A 225 17.20 7.85 17.42
CA GLU A 225 18.57 7.44 17.12
C GLU A 225 18.63 5.93 16.91
N VAL A 226 19.42 5.48 15.94
CA VAL A 226 19.66 4.07 15.65
C VAL A 226 21.00 3.61 16.21
N SER A 227 21.11 2.34 16.60
CA SER A 227 22.37 1.75 17.02
C SER A 227 23.40 1.74 15.89
N GLY A 228 24.70 1.70 16.23
CA GLY A 228 25.76 1.59 15.23
C GLY A 228 25.64 0.36 14.32
N THR A 229 25.12 -0.76 14.86
CA THR A 229 24.86 -1.98 14.09
C THR A 229 23.71 -1.79 13.12
N GLU A 230 22.58 -1.22 13.55
CA GLU A 230 21.45 -0.93 12.68
C GLU A 230 21.85 0.06 11.56
N ARG A 231 22.58 1.13 11.91
CA ARG A 231 23.11 2.08 10.94
C ARG A 231 23.95 1.37 9.86
N LYS A 232 24.87 0.49 10.25
CA LYS A 232 25.69 -0.28 9.30
C LYS A 232 24.85 -1.17 8.41
N SER A 233 23.85 -1.88 8.97
CA SER A 233 22.95 -2.76 8.19
C SER A 233 22.10 -1.99 7.18
N VAL A 234 21.57 -0.82 7.55
CA VAL A 234 20.80 0.03 6.66
C VAL A 234 21.66 0.56 5.51
N LEU A 235 22.86 1.06 5.80
CA LEU A 235 23.77 1.57 4.77
C LEU A 235 24.28 0.46 3.86
N ALA A 236 24.52 -0.74 4.38
CA ALA A 236 24.94 -1.91 3.59
C ALA A 236 23.86 -2.40 2.61
N ALA A 237 22.59 -2.05 2.81
CA ALA A 237 21.52 -2.39 1.89
C ALA A 237 21.38 -1.41 0.69
N LEU A 238 21.99 -0.24 0.74
CA LEU A 238 21.89 0.75 -0.35
C LEU A 238 22.41 0.25 -1.71
N PRO A 239 23.53 -0.51 -1.82
CA PRO A 239 23.95 -1.08 -3.09
C PRO A 239 22.93 -2.04 -3.70
N SER A 240 22.30 -2.92 -2.91
CA SER A 240 21.25 -3.82 -3.40
C SER A 240 19.98 -3.06 -3.79
N TYR A 241 19.59 -2.04 -3.04
CA TYR A 241 18.50 -1.14 -3.43
C TYR A 241 18.81 -0.47 -4.79
N ARG A 242 20.00 0.05 -4.98
CA ARG A 242 20.43 0.70 -6.24
C ARG A 242 20.13 -0.19 -7.45
N THR A 243 20.38 -1.50 -7.38
CA THR A 243 20.15 -2.43 -8.50
C THR A 243 18.66 -2.60 -8.84
N THR A 244 17.75 -2.18 -7.97
CA THR A 244 16.28 -2.24 -8.20
C THR A 244 15.75 -1.02 -8.95
N LEU A 245 16.57 0.01 -9.11
CA LEU A 245 16.26 1.22 -9.88
C LEU A 245 16.54 1.02 -11.37
N ALA A 246 15.79 1.72 -12.22
CA ALA A 246 16.11 1.80 -13.64
C ALA A 246 17.48 2.46 -13.87
N PRO A 247 18.21 2.14 -14.96
CA PRO A 247 19.58 2.62 -15.18
C PRO A 247 19.75 4.14 -15.09
N ASP A 248 18.81 4.90 -15.65
CA ASP A 248 18.79 6.37 -15.57
C ASP A 248 18.64 6.87 -14.12
N ARG A 249 17.88 6.15 -13.29
CA ARG A 249 17.66 6.46 -11.87
C ARG A 249 18.87 6.10 -11.01
N GLN A 250 19.60 5.04 -11.37
CA GLN A 250 20.87 4.68 -10.73
C GLN A 250 21.88 5.82 -10.87
N MET A 251 21.99 6.40 -12.07
CA MET A 251 22.88 7.54 -12.33
C MET A 251 22.56 8.77 -11.47
N ILE A 252 21.27 9.00 -11.18
CA ILE A 252 20.84 10.06 -10.27
C ILE A 252 21.24 9.71 -8.84
N PHE A 253 20.92 8.50 -8.38
CA PHE A 253 21.21 8.04 -7.02
C PHE A 253 22.71 8.03 -6.72
N ASP A 254 23.55 7.68 -7.69
CA ASP A 254 25.01 7.63 -7.55
C ASP A 254 25.67 8.99 -7.23
N ARG A 255 24.95 10.09 -7.43
CA ARG A 255 25.41 11.44 -7.06
C ARG A 255 25.32 11.73 -5.58
N TYR A 256 24.55 10.94 -4.82
CA TYR A 256 24.26 11.17 -3.42
C TYR A 256 25.15 10.33 -2.49
N ARG A 257 25.55 10.92 -1.35
CA ARG A 257 26.37 10.26 -0.33
C ARG A 257 25.63 10.26 1.01
N PRO A 258 25.56 9.12 1.71
CA PRO A 258 24.89 9.02 3.02
C PRO A 258 25.61 9.87 4.09
N ALA A 259 24.85 10.65 4.83
CA ALA A 259 25.31 11.46 5.94
C ALA A 259 24.84 10.88 7.28
N ASP A 260 23.54 10.54 7.39
CA ASP A 260 23.00 10.02 8.64
C ASP A 260 21.85 9.03 8.43
N VAL A 261 21.54 8.23 9.48
CA VAL A 261 20.42 7.29 9.52
C VAL A 261 19.66 7.49 10.82
N GLY A 262 18.32 7.59 10.73
CA GLY A 262 17.41 7.64 11.86
C GLY A 262 16.30 6.61 11.74
N PHE A 263 15.66 6.27 12.86
CA PHE A 263 14.45 5.46 12.88
C PHE A 263 13.22 6.39 12.93
N LYS A 264 12.33 6.31 11.95
CA LYS A 264 11.18 7.21 11.84
C LYS A 264 9.92 6.59 12.45
N VAL A 265 9.22 7.35 13.28
CA VAL A 265 7.88 6.98 13.77
C VAL A 265 6.83 7.45 12.78
N VAL A 266 6.16 6.50 12.11
CA VAL A 266 5.22 6.76 11.01
C VAL A 266 3.76 6.82 11.43
N GLY A 267 2.84 7.02 10.48
CA GLY A 267 1.39 7.17 10.68
C GLY A 267 0.68 5.93 11.22
N THR A 268 -0.62 6.04 11.55
CA THR A 268 -1.40 5.06 12.32
C THR A 268 -1.42 3.64 11.73
N GLY A 269 -1.57 3.50 10.42
CA GLY A 269 -1.61 2.19 9.75
C GLY A 269 -0.28 1.44 9.88
N SER A 270 0.81 2.11 9.56
CA SER A 270 2.17 1.54 9.52
C SER A 270 2.91 1.59 10.85
N VAL A 271 2.35 2.19 11.92
CA VAL A 271 3.02 2.18 13.24
C VAL A 271 3.17 0.75 13.74
N GLY A 272 4.41 0.40 14.06
CA GLY A 272 4.77 -0.93 14.53
C GLY A 272 5.82 -1.61 13.66
N THR A 273 5.91 -1.31 12.38
CA THR A 273 6.97 -1.78 11.49
C THR A 273 8.24 -0.93 11.63
N ARG A 274 9.37 -1.45 11.14
CA ARG A 274 10.63 -0.70 11.11
C ARG A 274 10.59 0.29 9.95
N ASP A 275 10.89 1.55 10.26
CA ASP A 275 10.92 2.61 9.27
C ASP A 275 12.18 3.44 9.49
N TYR A 276 13.13 3.34 8.58
CA TYR A 276 14.37 4.10 8.62
C TYR A 276 14.29 5.28 7.67
N VAL A 277 14.98 6.34 8.03
CA VAL A 277 15.24 7.46 7.14
C VAL A 277 16.74 7.65 6.98
N VAL A 278 17.20 7.73 5.75
CA VAL A 278 18.59 8.01 5.41
C VAL A 278 18.67 9.43 4.86
N LEU A 279 19.49 10.27 5.48
CA LEU A 279 19.87 11.58 4.95
C LEU A 279 21.07 11.39 4.05
N LEU A 280 20.96 11.88 2.83
CA LEU A 280 22.05 11.92 1.86
C LEU A 280 22.22 13.37 1.38
N PHE A 281 23.43 13.68 0.89
CA PHE A 281 23.72 14.93 0.21
C PHE A 281 24.30 14.62 -1.18
N GLY A 282 23.86 15.37 -2.18
CA GLY A 282 24.37 15.34 -3.53
C GLY A 282 25.60 16.24 -3.68
N ARG A 283 25.45 17.31 -4.45
CA ARG A 283 26.57 18.21 -4.78
C ARG A 283 27.15 18.92 -3.55
N ASP A 284 26.27 19.37 -2.67
CA ASP A 284 26.61 20.13 -1.47
C ASP A 284 25.53 20.02 -0.39
N LEU A 285 25.62 20.81 0.69
CA LEU A 285 24.67 20.82 1.79
C LEU A 285 23.31 21.44 1.45
N HIS A 286 23.15 22.06 0.27
CA HIS A 286 21.88 22.58 -0.24
C HIS A 286 21.17 21.58 -1.15
N ASP A 287 21.75 20.41 -1.36
CA ASP A 287 21.20 19.31 -2.16
C ASP A 287 20.91 18.07 -1.27
N PRO A 288 19.99 18.17 -0.27
CA PRO A 288 19.62 17.07 0.60
C PRO A 288 18.64 16.13 -0.08
N LEU A 289 18.83 14.82 0.12
CA LEU A 289 17.89 13.77 -0.22
C LEU A 289 17.56 12.98 1.06
N PHE A 290 16.28 12.74 1.29
CA PHE A 290 15.80 11.87 2.35
C PHE A 290 15.20 10.61 1.73
N LEU A 291 15.76 9.45 2.03
CA LEU A 291 15.18 8.16 1.66
C LEU A 291 14.50 7.53 2.85
N GLN A 292 13.24 7.19 2.70
CA GLN A 292 12.51 6.32 3.60
C GLN A 292 12.77 4.87 3.22
N ILE A 293 13.15 4.04 4.19
CA ILE A 293 13.35 2.59 4.04
C ILE A 293 12.37 1.93 5.01
N LYS A 294 11.19 1.55 4.49
CA LYS A 294 10.04 1.11 5.26
C LYS A 294 9.87 -0.40 5.17
N GLU A 295 9.84 -1.09 6.32
CA GLU A 295 9.57 -2.53 6.38
C GLU A 295 8.18 -2.85 5.84
N GLU A 296 8.12 -3.82 4.94
CA GLU A 296 6.89 -4.31 4.35
C GLU A 296 6.64 -5.76 4.79
N PRO A 297 5.68 -5.99 5.68
CA PRO A 297 5.24 -7.34 6.03
C PRO A 297 4.40 -7.95 4.89
N PRO A 298 4.10 -9.25 4.96
CA PRO A 298 3.11 -9.86 4.09
C PRO A 298 1.79 -9.08 4.12
N CYS A 299 1.16 -8.95 2.95
CA CYS A 299 -0.11 -8.24 2.79
C CYS A 299 -1.19 -8.80 3.73
N ALA A 300 -2.03 -7.93 4.29
CA ALA A 300 -3.14 -8.30 5.16
C ALA A 300 -4.11 -9.32 4.53
N TYR A 301 -4.21 -9.33 3.20
CA TYR A 301 -5.06 -10.25 2.43
C TYR A 301 -4.40 -11.59 2.11
N ALA A 302 -3.09 -11.75 2.31
CA ALA A 302 -2.33 -12.93 1.87
C ALA A 302 -2.82 -14.26 2.44
N SER A 303 -3.43 -14.25 3.64
CA SER A 303 -4.03 -15.44 4.26
C SER A 303 -5.39 -15.81 3.67
N TYR A 304 -6.02 -14.92 2.92
CA TYR A 304 -7.39 -15.05 2.41
C TYR A 304 -7.47 -15.12 0.90
N TYR A 305 -6.46 -14.59 0.22
CA TYR A 305 -6.37 -14.56 -1.24
C TYR A 305 -4.96 -14.83 -1.71
N LYS A 306 -4.82 -15.82 -2.60
CA LYS A 306 -3.52 -16.20 -3.15
C LYS A 306 -3.26 -15.45 -4.46
N ASP A 307 -2.51 -14.38 -4.39
CA ASP A 307 -1.94 -13.74 -5.58
C ASP A 307 -0.80 -14.61 -6.14
N ARG A 308 -1.07 -15.26 -7.28
CA ARG A 308 -0.11 -16.17 -7.92
C ARG A 308 1.05 -15.43 -8.59
N GLY A 309 0.88 -14.15 -8.88
CA GLY A 309 1.89 -13.29 -9.50
C GLY A 309 2.70 -12.46 -8.51
N ALA A 310 2.41 -12.56 -7.20
CA ALA A 310 3.10 -11.76 -6.20
C ALA A 310 4.60 -12.11 -6.14
N PRO A 311 5.49 -11.10 -6.14
CA PRO A 311 6.91 -11.33 -5.96
C PRO A 311 7.20 -11.85 -4.54
N ARG A 312 8.35 -12.52 -4.37
CA ARG A 312 8.76 -13.03 -3.05
C ARG A 312 9.09 -11.90 -2.08
N ASN A 313 9.74 -10.84 -2.56
CA ASN A 313 10.10 -9.68 -1.76
C ASN A 313 8.89 -8.77 -1.58
N GLN A 314 8.51 -8.45 -0.33
CA GLN A 314 7.34 -7.65 -0.02
C GLN A 314 7.52 -6.17 -0.39
N GLY A 315 8.72 -5.61 -0.31
CA GLY A 315 9.00 -4.28 -0.82
C GLY A 315 8.80 -4.20 -2.34
N GLN A 316 9.22 -5.23 -3.09
CA GLN A 316 8.95 -5.34 -4.52
C GLN A 316 7.44 -5.42 -4.81
N ARG A 317 6.67 -6.15 -4.02
CA ARG A 317 5.20 -6.22 -4.12
C ARG A 317 4.58 -4.82 -4.05
N VAL A 318 5.01 -4.02 -3.07
CA VAL A 318 4.52 -2.65 -2.88
C VAL A 318 4.90 -1.75 -4.07
N VAL A 319 6.16 -1.81 -4.53
CA VAL A 319 6.63 -1.05 -5.71
C VAL A 319 5.84 -1.40 -6.96
N GLN A 320 5.60 -2.68 -7.21
CA GLN A 320 4.84 -3.13 -8.39
C GLN A 320 3.38 -2.69 -8.30
N GLY A 321 2.73 -2.81 -7.14
CA GLY A 321 1.36 -2.37 -6.92
C GLY A 321 1.21 -0.86 -7.10
N GLN A 322 2.13 -0.08 -6.54
CA GLN A 322 2.15 1.36 -6.71
C GLN A 322 2.28 1.76 -8.18
N ARG A 323 3.23 1.17 -8.93
CA ARG A 323 3.44 1.43 -10.37
C ARG A 323 2.25 1.00 -11.22
N ALA A 324 1.55 -0.07 -10.84
CA ALA A 324 0.37 -0.54 -11.56
C ALA A 324 -0.80 0.45 -11.46
N MET A 325 -1.00 1.09 -10.32
CA MET A 325 -2.17 1.95 -10.06
C MET A 325 -1.91 3.44 -10.29
N GLN A 326 -0.71 3.94 -9.96
CA GLN A 326 -0.34 5.33 -10.16
C GLN A 326 0.12 5.62 -11.60
N VAL A 327 -0.19 6.81 -12.11
CA VAL A 327 0.39 7.30 -13.38
C VAL A 327 1.84 7.72 -13.19
N PHE A 328 2.13 8.36 -12.06
CA PHE A 328 3.45 8.80 -11.68
C PHE A 328 3.85 8.14 -10.37
N SER A 329 5.06 7.63 -10.33
CA SER A 329 5.68 7.14 -9.11
C SER A 329 6.98 7.88 -8.84
N ASP A 330 7.41 7.86 -7.59
CA ASP A 330 8.69 8.42 -7.17
C ASP A 330 9.85 7.94 -8.04
N LEU A 331 10.74 8.85 -8.40
CA LEU A 331 11.94 8.57 -9.20
C LEU A 331 12.84 7.50 -8.57
N LEU A 332 12.95 7.50 -7.25
CA LEU A 332 13.81 6.62 -6.47
C LEU A 332 13.02 5.48 -5.81
N LEU A 333 11.83 5.16 -6.34
CA LEU A 333 11.02 4.05 -5.85
C LEU A 333 11.68 2.70 -6.18
N GLY A 334 12.06 1.96 -5.14
CA GLY A 334 12.69 0.65 -5.23
C GLY A 334 12.51 -0.15 -3.94
N TRP A 335 13.31 -1.19 -3.76
CA TRP A 335 13.22 -2.07 -2.59
C TRP A 335 14.59 -2.63 -2.21
N CYS A 336 14.67 -3.13 -0.98
CA CYS A 336 15.83 -3.88 -0.50
C CYS A 336 15.40 -4.90 0.57
N SER A 337 16.37 -5.67 1.05
CA SER A 337 16.20 -6.52 2.23
C SER A 337 17.29 -6.19 3.26
N ILE A 338 16.92 -6.13 4.54
CA ILE A 338 17.83 -5.88 5.66
C ILE A 338 17.59 -6.96 6.71
N SER A 339 18.60 -7.74 7.04
CA SER A 339 18.52 -8.77 8.08
C SER A 339 17.33 -9.72 7.92
N GLY A 340 17.08 -10.19 6.69
CA GLY A 340 15.99 -11.12 6.35
C GLY A 340 14.59 -10.53 6.35
N ARG A 341 14.44 -9.20 6.35
CA ARG A 341 13.18 -8.47 6.22
C ARG A 341 13.18 -7.64 4.94
N ASP A 342 12.03 -7.48 4.36
CA ASP A 342 11.82 -6.77 3.10
C ASP A 342 11.39 -5.33 3.34
N TYR A 343 11.90 -4.41 2.52
CA TYR A 343 11.68 -2.99 2.66
C TYR A 343 11.35 -2.33 1.33
N LEU A 344 10.36 -1.44 1.36
CA LEU A 344 10.15 -0.40 0.36
C LEU A 344 11.17 0.71 0.56
N VAL A 345 11.72 1.26 -0.54
CA VAL A 345 12.57 2.46 -0.52
C VAL A 345 11.96 3.51 -1.43
N ARG A 346 11.81 4.73 -0.89
CA ARG A 346 11.27 5.89 -1.62
C ARG A 346 11.77 7.20 -1.05
N GLN A 347 11.55 8.30 -1.75
CA GLN A 347 11.79 9.63 -1.18
C GLN A 347 10.83 9.88 -0.01
N LEU A 348 11.35 10.47 1.07
CA LEU A 348 10.54 10.85 2.22
C LEU A 348 9.90 12.22 1.99
N SER A 349 8.57 12.27 1.98
CA SER A 349 7.79 13.52 2.07
C SER A 349 8.18 14.58 1.04
N ASP A 350 8.47 14.19 -0.20
CA ASP A 350 8.67 15.11 -1.29
C ASP A 350 7.30 15.66 -1.74
N HIS A 351 7.01 16.91 -1.37
CA HIS A 351 5.74 17.58 -1.68
C HIS A 351 4.48 16.76 -1.29
N LYS A 352 4.54 16.09 -0.13
CA LYS A 352 3.48 15.18 0.31
C LYS A 352 2.55 15.84 1.32
N SER A 353 1.24 15.77 1.05
CA SER A 353 0.18 16.09 2.00
C SER A 353 -1.01 15.15 1.86
N SER A 354 -1.85 15.08 2.89
CA SER A 354 -3.12 14.36 2.89
C SER A 354 -4.21 15.27 3.44
N ILE A 355 -5.44 14.92 3.10
CA ILE A 355 -6.63 15.60 3.61
C ILE A 355 -7.01 14.94 4.93
N GLU A 356 -7.30 15.76 5.95
CA GLU A 356 -7.71 15.28 7.26
C GLU A 356 -9.22 15.05 7.29
N PRO A 357 -9.71 13.94 7.91
CA PRO A 357 -11.15 13.65 7.96
C PRO A 357 -11.99 14.73 8.64
N GLU A 358 -11.42 15.40 9.63
CA GLU A 358 -12.06 16.46 10.40
C GLU A 358 -12.38 17.71 9.56
N GLU A 359 -11.69 17.86 8.41
CA GLU A 359 -11.89 18.94 7.45
C GLU A 359 -13.00 18.63 6.43
N LEU A 360 -13.53 17.39 6.44
CA LEU A 360 -14.48 16.86 5.45
C LEU A 360 -15.95 17.01 5.87
N ASN A 361 -16.31 18.04 6.60
CA ASN A 361 -17.71 18.30 6.98
C ASN A 361 -18.51 19.01 5.89
N GLY A 362 -19.83 18.89 5.95
CA GLY A 362 -20.75 19.46 4.97
C GLY A 362 -20.54 18.89 3.57
N GLY A 363 -20.69 19.72 2.54
CA GLY A 363 -20.56 19.28 1.14
C GLY A 363 -19.16 18.79 0.73
N ARG A 364 -18.12 19.06 1.53
CA ARG A 364 -16.72 18.71 1.25
C ARG A 364 -16.49 17.20 1.16
N LEU A 365 -17.15 16.43 2.03
CA LEU A 365 -17.07 14.97 1.99
C LEU A 365 -17.57 14.41 0.66
N ALA A 366 -18.68 14.93 0.14
CA ALA A 366 -19.23 14.51 -1.16
C ALA A 366 -18.29 14.86 -2.31
N GLU A 367 -17.73 16.07 -2.33
CA GLU A 367 -16.78 16.48 -3.38
C GLU A 367 -15.49 15.66 -3.35
N TYR A 368 -14.94 15.40 -2.16
CA TYR A 368 -13.76 14.56 -2.03
C TYR A 368 -14.04 13.10 -2.42
N SER A 369 -15.23 12.61 -2.11
CA SER A 369 -15.67 11.27 -2.53
C SER A 369 -15.70 11.11 -4.05
N ARG A 370 -16.04 12.14 -4.83
CA ARG A 370 -15.96 12.13 -6.31
C ARG A 370 -14.53 11.96 -6.79
N VAL A 371 -13.61 12.67 -6.17
CA VAL A 371 -12.17 12.57 -6.50
C VAL A 371 -11.64 11.16 -6.21
N CYS A 372 -11.93 10.63 -5.01
CA CYS A 372 -11.51 9.28 -4.63
C CYS A 372 -12.10 8.21 -5.57
N ALA A 373 -13.34 8.40 -6.05
CA ALA A 373 -13.99 7.51 -7.01
C ALA A 373 -13.24 7.44 -8.34
N GLU A 374 -12.88 8.60 -8.89
CA GLU A 374 -12.10 8.69 -10.14
C GLU A 374 -10.73 8.04 -10.00
N LEU A 375 -10.00 8.37 -8.92
CA LEU A 375 -8.65 7.85 -8.68
C LEU A 375 -8.64 6.34 -8.48
N LEU A 376 -9.59 5.79 -7.72
CA LEU A 376 -9.69 4.36 -7.51
C LEU A 376 -10.11 3.63 -8.79
N ALA A 377 -11.11 4.16 -9.51
CA ALA A 377 -11.54 3.60 -10.80
C ALA A 377 -10.39 3.59 -11.82
N LYS A 378 -9.61 4.67 -11.90
CA LYS A 378 -8.40 4.74 -12.74
C LYS A 378 -7.40 3.64 -12.35
N GLY A 379 -7.09 3.49 -11.08
CA GLY A 379 -6.16 2.46 -10.60
C GLY A 379 -6.61 1.05 -10.99
N HIS A 380 -7.90 0.75 -10.83
CA HIS A 380 -8.49 -0.53 -11.20
C HIS A 380 -8.54 -0.74 -12.72
N ALA A 381 -8.88 0.28 -13.51
CA ALA A 381 -8.91 0.18 -14.97
C ALA A 381 -7.52 0.01 -15.59
N ARG A 382 -6.47 0.59 -14.98
CA ARG A 382 -5.08 0.43 -15.41
C ARG A 382 -4.54 -0.99 -15.17
N SER A 383 -5.04 -1.67 -14.18
CA SER A 383 -4.47 -2.93 -13.67
C SER A 383 -5.36 -4.15 -13.88
N GLY A 384 -6.60 -3.95 -14.28
CA GLY A 384 -7.60 -4.98 -14.53
C GLY A 384 -8.26 -4.84 -15.90
N GLU A 385 -9.43 -5.44 -16.05
CA GLU A 385 -10.22 -5.41 -17.30
C GLU A 385 -11.50 -4.56 -17.08
N PRO A 386 -11.51 -3.29 -17.54
CA PRO A 386 -12.62 -2.39 -17.28
C PRO A 386 -13.93 -2.85 -17.94
N VAL A 387 -13.87 -3.55 -19.09
CA VAL A 387 -15.07 -4.09 -19.77
C VAL A 387 -15.73 -5.17 -18.94
N ALA A 388 -14.95 -6.07 -18.34
CA ALA A 388 -15.48 -7.11 -17.46
C ALA A 388 -16.13 -6.50 -16.22
N LEU A 389 -15.45 -5.52 -15.62
CA LEU A 389 -15.94 -4.83 -14.42
C LEU A 389 -17.22 -4.01 -14.70
N ALA A 390 -17.27 -3.23 -15.76
CA ALA A 390 -18.46 -2.50 -16.20
C ALA A 390 -19.64 -3.46 -16.49
N SER A 391 -19.35 -4.59 -17.16
CA SER A 391 -20.35 -5.60 -17.45
C SER A 391 -20.93 -6.24 -16.19
N TYR A 392 -20.11 -6.48 -15.18
CA TYR A 392 -20.59 -6.96 -13.87
C TYR A 392 -21.43 -5.90 -13.16
N LEU A 393 -20.96 -4.66 -13.04
CA LEU A 393 -21.66 -3.55 -12.38
C LEU A 393 -23.03 -3.27 -13.04
N GLY A 394 -23.02 -3.06 -14.35
CA GLY A 394 -24.21 -2.74 -15.14
C GLY A 394 -24.87 -1.42 -14.72
N ARG A 395 -25.76 -0.90 -15.56
CA ARG A 395 -26.36 0.45 -15.43
C ARG A 395 -27.54 0.55 -14.46
N SER A 396 -28.03 -0.57 -13.90
CA SER A 396 -29.29 -0.59 -13.10
C SER A 396 -29.16 -0.03 -11.68
N GLY A 397 -27.98 0.38 -11.24
CA GLY A 397 -27.71 0.84 -9.87
C GLY A 397 -27.83 -0.24 -8.78
N LYS A 398 -28.06 -1.52 -9.13
CA LYS A 398 -28.17 -2.62 -8.15
C LYS A 398 -26.88 -2.83 -7.37
N ALA A 399 -25.72 -2.78 -8.03
CA ALA A 399 -24.42 -2.91 -7.38
C ALA A 399 -24.14 -1.73 -6.43
N VAL A 400 -24.43 -0.50 -6.86
CA VAL A 400 -24.27 0.72 -6.08
C VAL A 400 -25.10 0.64 -4.78
N ARG A 401 -26.39 0.23 -4.89
CA ARG A 401 -27.26 0.07 -3.70
C ARG A 401 -26.75 -0.99 -2.72
N ALA A 402 -26.28 -2.13 -3.25
CA ALA A 402 -25.75 -3.20 -2.39
C ALA A 402 -24.44 -2.81 -1.70
N LEU A 403 -23.50 -2.18 -2.42
CA LEU A 403 -22.26 -1.67 -1.83
C LEU A 403 -22.49 -0.56 -0.82
N LEU A 404 -23.48 0.32 -1.03
CA LEU A 404 -23.87 1.33 -0.05
C LEU A 404 -24.40 0.70 1.23
N GLN A 405 -25.26 -0.32 1.10
CA GLN A 405 -25.77 -1.05 2.27
C GLN A 405 -24.64 -1.75 3.03
N PHE A 406 -23.67 -2.35 2.30
CA PHE A 406 -22.46 -2.90 2.90
C PHE A 406 -21.70 -1.84 3.68
N ALA A 407 -21.40 -0.70 3.06
CA ALA A 407 -20.60 0.36 3.66
C ALA A 407 -21.19 0.89 4.97
N VAL A 408 -22.51 1.10 5.02
CA VAL A 408 -23.21 1.54 6.24
C VAL A 408 -23.15 0.47 7.32
N LYS A 409 -23.54 -0.76 7.01
CA LYS A 409 -23.54 -1.88 7.98
C LYS A 409 -22.13 -2.17 8.50
N TYR A 410 -21.12 -2.07 7.63
CA TYR A 410 -19.75 -2.34 8.04
C TYR A 410 -19.15 -1.17 8.84
N ALA A 411 -19.61 0.06 8.62
CA ALA A 411 -19.29 1.17 9.50
C ALA A 411 -19.88 0.96 10.91
N ASP A 412 -21.14 0.53 11.02
CA ASP A 412 -21.77 0.18 12.31
C ASP A 412 -21.01 -0.96 13.02
N GLN A 413 -20.58 -1.99 12.27
CA GLN A 413 -19.76 -3.08 12.80
C GLN A 413 -18.38 -2.57 13.27
N THR A 414 -17.76 -1.65 12.54
CA THR A 414 -16.47 -1.06 12.91
C THR A 414 -16.56 -0.22 14.18
N GLU A 415 -17.66 0.52 14.38
CA GLU A 415 -17.92 1.26 15.61
C GLU A 415 -18.09 0.33 16.81
N SER A 416 -18.80 -0.80 16.63
CA SER A 416 -18.92 -1.84 17.66
C SER A 416 -17.55 -2.46 18.01
N ASP A 417 -16.73 -2.75 17.00
CA ASP A 417 -15.36 -3.27 17.19
C ASP A 417 -14.47 -2.25 17.92
N TYR A 418 -14.61 -0.98 17.60
CA TYR A 418 -13.90 0.11 18.25
C TYR A 418 -14.28 0.24 19.73
N GLU A 419 -15.55 0.14 20.07
CA GLU A 419 -15.99 0.11 21.48
C GLU A 419 -15.41 -1.10 22.23
N ALA A 420 -15.42 -2.27 21.59
CA ALA A 420 -14.80 -3.47 22.16
C ALA A 420 -13.30 -3.28 22.37
N PHE A 421 -12.61 -2.65 21.40
CA PHE A 421 -11.19 -2.31 21.49
C PHE A 421 -10.90 -1.34 22.64
N GLN A 422 -11.71 -0.28 22.80
CA GLN A 422 -11.56 0.65 23.92
C GLN A 422 -11.73 -0.05 25.29
N LYS A 423 -12.74 -0.93 25.42
CA LYS A 423 -12.95 -1.74 26.62
C LYS A 423 -11.75 -2.67 26.89
N ALA A 424 -11.22 -3.28 25.83
CA ALA A 424 -10.06 -4.18 25.94
C ALA A 424 -8.77 -3.44 26.34
N LEU A 425 -8.54 -2.22 25.82
CA LEU A 425 -7.39 -1.39 26.22
C LEU A 425 -7.40 -1.10 27.73
N ARG A 426 -8.58 -0.75 28.29
CA ARG A 426 -8.73 -0.56 29.75
C ARG A 426 -8.43 -1.83 30.55
N ARG A 427 -8.69 -3.01 29.99
CA ARG A 427 -8.43 -4.34 30.60
C ARG A 427 -7.03 -4.89 30.29
N GLY A 428 -6.13 -4.06 29.76
CA GLY A 428 -4.72 -4.42 29.56
C GLY A 428 -4.39 -5.11 28.24
N PHE A 429 -5.19 -4.95 27.19
CA PHE A 429 -4.92 -5.46 25.85
C PHE A 429 -3.53 -5.07 25.35
N ALA A 430 -3.12 -3.82 25.54
CA ALA A 430 -1.79 -3.34 25.14
C ALA A 430 -0.66 -4.14 25.82
N LYS A 431 -0.78 -4.46 27.12
CA LYS A 431 0.20 -5.29 27.85
C LYS A 431 0.29 -6.72 27.29
N LYS A 432 -0.84 -7.31 26.88
CA LYS A 432 -0.89 -8.65 26.26
C LYS A 432 -0.23 -8.64 24.88
N ALA A 433 -0.51 -7.62 24.06
CA ALA A 433 0.09 -7.47 22.74
C ALA A 433 1.63 -7.26 22.83
N LEU A 434 2.09 -6.45 23.79
CA LEU A 434 3.52 -6.24 24.06
C LEU A 434 4.23 -7.56 24.42
N LYS A 435 3.64 -8.39 25.29
CA LYS A 435 4.19 -9.70 25.65
C LYS A 435 4.27 -10.65 24.44
N SER A 436 3.28 -10.58 23.55
CA SER A 436 3.24 -11.40 22.32
C SER A 436 4.33 -10.98 21.33
N ALA A 437 4.55 -9.69 21.12
CA ALA A 437 5.58 -9.16 20.23
C ALA A 437 7.01 -9.40 20.77
N GLY A 438 7.22 -9.29 22.09
CA GLY A 438 8.53 -9.48 22.73
C GLY A 438 9.04 -10.91 22.73
N ARG A 439 8.16 -11.94 22.67
CA ARG A 439 8.58 -13.35 22.69
C ARG A 439 9.36 -13.79 21.46
N LYS A 440 9.12 -13.20 20.28
CA LYS A 440 9.89 -13.48 19.05
C LYS A 440 11.19 -12.71 18.93
N ALA A 441 11.28 -11.53 19.55
CA ALA A 441 12.52 -10.74 19.52
C ALA A 441 13.69 -11.47 20.20
N ASN A 442 13.42 -12.40 21.13
CA ASN A 442 14.43 -13.20 21.83
C ASN A 442 14.75 -14.56 21.16
N HIS A 443 14.09 -14.89 20.04
CA HIS A 443 14.39 -16.09 19.25
C HIS A 443 15.03 -15.69 17.91
N THR A 444 16.25 -15.16 17.96
CA THR A 444 17.19 -15.23 16.82
C THR A 444 17.53 -16.71 16.64
N PRO A 445 17.41 -17.30 15.44
CA PRO A 445 17.91 -18.64 15.20
C PRO A 445 19.41 -18.63 15.45
N ARG A 446 19.88 -19.40 16.47
CA ARG A 446 21.28 -19.77 16.55
C ARG A 446 21.65 -20.40 15.23
N GLU A 447 22.61 -19.83 14.52
CA GLU A 447 23.25 -20.45 13.38
C GLU A 447 23.62 -21.88 13.75
N ARG A 448 22.95 -22.86 13.14
CA ARG A 448 23.44 -24.24 13.19
C ARG A 448 24.72 -24.24 12.36
N SER A 449 25.85 -24.28 13.05
CA SER A 449 27.14 -24.56 12.45
C SER A 449 27.03 -25.91 11.73
N SER A 450 26.88 -25.90 10.43
CA SER A 450 27.02 -27.06 9.56
C SER A 450 28.51 -27.42 9.54
N ARG A 451 28.90 -28.39 10.36
CA ARG A 451 30.17 -29.11 10.15
C ARG A 451 30.07 -29.80 8.78
N PRO A 452 31.11 -29.68 7.90
CA PRO A 452 31.13 -30.42 6.65
C PRO A 452 31.20 -31.93 6.95
N ARG A 453 30.34 -32.71 6.32
CA ARG A 453 30.46 -34.17 6.26
C ARG A 453 31.66 -34.52 5.37
N PRO A 454 32.44 -35.59 5.70
CA PRO A 454 33.52 -36.02 4.87
C PRO A 454 32.98 -36.67 3.59
N SER A 455 33.63 -36.35 2.49
CA SER A 455 33.41 -36.83 1.15
C SER A 455 33.50 -38.36 1.08
N SER A 456 32.42 -39.02 0.68
CA SER A 456 32.43 -40.45 0.27
C SER A 456 32.73 -40.51 -1.23
N GLN A 457 33.67 -41.39 -1.50
CA GLN A 457 34.32 -41.83 -2.71
C GLN A 457 33.45 -41.86 -3.97
N LEU A 458 34.07 -41.41 -5.05
CA LEU A 458 33.71 -41.58 -6.46
C LEU A 458 33.75 -43.04 -6.86
N VAL A 459 32.70 -43.53 -7.48
CA VAL A 459 32.66 -44.80 -8.27
C VAL A 459 32.65 -44.33 -9.72
N PRO A 460 33.45 -44.98 -10.61
CA PRO A 460 33.59 -44.59 -12.03
C PRO A 460 32.38 -45.09 -12.84
N GLU A 461 31.85 -44.22 -13.68
CA GLU A 461 30.88 -44.57 -14.73
C GLU A 461 31.56 -45.23 -15.91
N GLU A 462 30.99 -46.36 -16.32
CA GLU A 462 31.37 -47.11 -17.54
C GLU A 462 30.92 -46.34 -18.80
N SER A 463 31.81 -46.41 -19.79
CA SER A 463 31.65 -45.93 -21.14
C SER A 463 30.69 -46.79 -21.97
N VAL A 464 29.78 -46.13 -22.72
CA VAL A 464 28.97 -46.76 -23.81
C VAL A 464 29.34 -46.08 -25.15
N PRO A 465 29.54 -46.87 -26.23
CA PRO A 465 30.24 -46.39 -27.42
C PRO A 465 29.33 -45.68 -28.43
N SER A 466 30.02 -44.83 -29.20
CA SER A 466 29.55 -44.11 -30.39
C SER A 466 29.19 -45.05 -31.54
N SER A 467 28.08 -44.76 -32.24
CA SER A 467 27.86 -45.22 -33.60
C SER A 467 27.73 -44.05 -34.56
N GLU A 468 28.72 -43.94 -35.42
CA GLU A 468 28.72 -43.14 -36.65
C GLU A 468 27.73 -43.72 -37.69
N THR A 469 27.11 -42.83 -38.46
CA THR A 469 26.85 -42.96 -39.95
C THR A 469 26.31 -41.61 -40.36
N ASP A 470 27.01 -40.78 -41.04
CA ASP A 470 27.40 -40.69 -42.46
C ASP A 470 26.25 -40.45 -43.45
N THR A 471 26.41 -39.44 -44.19
CA THR A 471 26.07 -39.00 -45.59
C THR A 471 25.31 -37.70 -45.63
N ALA A 472 25.94 -36.63 -46.09
CA ALA A 472 26.45 -36.18 -47.38
C ALA A 472 25.42 -35.49 -48.27
N LYS A 473 25.87 -34.27 -48.69
CA LYS A 473 25.61 -33.56 -49.97
C LYS A 473 24.23 -32.85 -50.14
N ALA A 474 24.23 -31.64 -50.39
CA ALA A 474 24.70 -30.73 -51.44
C ALA A 474 23.52 -29.92 -51.96
N ALA A 475 23.67 -28.71 -52.12
CA ALA A 475 23.81 -27.77 -53.24
C ALA A 475 22.66 -26.76 -53.41
N GLU A 476 23.04 -25.52 -53.30
CA GLU A 476 23.02 -24.44 -54.29
C GLU A 476 21.68 -23.84 -54.78
N SER A 477 21.79 -22.51 -54.76
CA SER A 477 21.18 -21.48 -55.66
C SER A 477 19.67 -21.15 -55.37
N GLY A 478 19.30 -19.96 -55.26
CA GLY A 478 19.62 -18.69 -55.83
C GLY A 478 18.31 -17.94 -56.05
N SER A 479 18.40 -16.73 -55.84
CA SER A 479 17.55 -15.57 -56.14
C SER A 479 17.02 -14.85 -54.92
#